data_402493d7b2a4d5d963c217c07932b052
#
_entry.id   402493d7b2a4d5d963c217c07932b052
#
_cell.length_a   1.000
_cell.length_b   1.000
_cell.length_c   1.000
_cell.angle_alpha   90.00
_cell.angle_beta   90.00
_cell.angle_gamma   90.00
#
_symmetry.space_group_name_H-M   'P 1'
#
loop_
_entity.id
_entity.type
_entity.pdbx_description
1 polymer ?
#
loop_
_entity_poly.entity_id
_entity_poly.type
_entity_poly.pdbx_seq_one_letter_code
_entity_poly.pdbx_strand_id
1 'polypeptide(L)'
;MINSIKKNYSYFKNTFFLLLISNYGCLAQIEIKTGAENISEYLSLLKNKSIGVVANNSSIIKNGSKNIHLVDSLILLGINVKKIFSPEHGFRGDQDAGKRIKNQIDKKTKIKIISLYGKNRKPKPEDLINIEILIFDLQDVGVRFYTYISTLHYIMEACAENNIQLIVLDRPNPNSHYIDGPVLEPINKSFVGMHEVPIVYGMTIGEYAKMINGEGWLKNSINCKLKVIPLKNYTHKSNYTIPLRPSPNLPNKKSVELYPSLCLLEPTIISVGRGTEMQFQIYGNPRFPKSEFKFTPKPNFGSKNPKHNGVLCYGVDLRNTKKGNKINIKWLIESYNKYPDKKNFFLNGFDRISGDSSLKQQIIAGWNQIKIRRTWDEKLEKFKIIRKKYLIYP
;
A
#
# COMPACT_ATOMS: atom_id res chain seq x y z
N MET A 1 2.48 50.37 -87.45
CA MET A 1 2.13 48.97 -87.22
C MET A 1 2.63 48.59 -85.81
N ILE A 2 1.72 48.59 -84.94
CA ILE A 2 1.89 48.61 -83.50
C ILE A 2 1.74 47.18 -83.01
N ASN A 3 2.76 46.62 -82.39
CA ASN A 3 2.63 45.33 -81.67
C ASN A 3 2.82 45.57 -80.18
N SER A 4 1.77 45.29 -79.43
CA SER A 4 1.65 45.39 -77.97
C SER A 4 2.43 44.33 -77.24
N ILE A 5 3.27 44.79 -76.37
CA ILE A 5 3.97 43.89 -75.39
C ILE A 5 3.02 43.80 -74.17
N LYS A 6 2.41 42.66 -74.00
CA LYS A 6 1.74 42.33 -72.74
C LYS A 6 2.78 41.91 -71.67
N LYS A 7 2.92 42.77 -70.68
CA LYS A 7 3.67 42.41 -69.43
C LYS A 7 2.82 41.44 -68.57
N ASN A 8 3.31 40.24 -68.39
CA ASN A 8 2.78 39.32 -67.39
C ASN A 8 3.35 39.70 -66.01
N TYR A 9 2.53 40.28 -65.18
CA TYR A 9 2.84 40.37 -63.73
C TYR A 9 2.46 39.08 -63.05
N SER A 10 3.47 38.28 -62.74
CA SER A 10 3.34 37.13 -61.85
C SER A 10 3.22 37.64 -60.41
N TYR A 11 2.06 37.44 -59.81
CA TYR A 11 1.85 37.67 -58.37
C TYR A 11 2.57 36.59 -57.60
N PHE A 12 3.72 36.88 -56.98
CA PHE A 12 4.35 36.11 -55.96
C PHE A 12 3.49 36.27 -54.69
N LYS A 13 2.59 35.32 -54.46
CA LYS A 13 1.96 35.16 -53.14
C LYS A 13 3.00 34.63 -52.19
N ASN A 14 3.55 35.49 -51.34
CA ASN A 14 4.30 35.12 -50.16
C ASN A 14 3.35 34.41 -49.18
N THR A 15 3.24 33.10 -49.28
CA THR A 15 2.61 32.28 -48.26
C THR A 15 3.61 32.16 -47.12
N PHE A 16 3.46 33.04 -46.12
CA PHE A 16 4.16 32.94 -44.86
C PHE A 16 3.60 31.69 -44.14
N PHE A 17 4.26 30.54 -44.31
CA PHE A 17 3.98 29.36 -43.55
C PHE A 17 4.49 29.61 -42.11
N LEU A 18 3.59 30.10 -41.23
CA LEU A 18 3.80 30.13 -39.80
C LEU A 18 3.93 28.65 -39.36
N LEU A 19 5.13 28.15 -39.28
CA LEU A 19 5.48 26.96 -38.53
C LEU A 19 5.18 27.28 -37.06
N LEU A 20 3.95 27.00 -36.60
CA LEU A 20 3.62 26.78 -35.21
C LEU A 20 4.38 25.51 -34.78
N ILE A 21 5.63 25.67 -34.39
CA ILE A 21 6.34 24.71 -33.60
C ILE A 21 5.58 24.72 -32.26
N SER A 22 4.54 23.89 -32.19
CA SER A 22 3.99 23.47 -30.92
C SER A 22 5.13 22.77 -30.17
N ASN A 23 5.84 23.53 -29.33
CA ASN A 23 6.66 22.97 -28.28
C ASN A 23 5.73 22.14 -27.37
N TYR A 24 5.37 20.95 -27.80
CA TYR A 24 5.07 19.88 -26.88
C TYR A 24 6.38 19.59 -26.16
N GLY A 25 6.71 20.48 -25.21
CA GLY A 25 7.67 20.14 -24.18
C GLY A 25 7.14 18.86 -23.58
N CYS A 26 7.71 17.74 -23.97
CA CYS A 26 7.61 16.50 -23.25
C CYS A 26 8.19 16.86 -21.87
N LEU A 27 7.30 17.31 -20.96
CA LEU A 27 7.64 17.46 -19.55
C LEU A 27 7.99 16.04 -19.13
N ALA A 28 9.28 15.71 -19.27
CA ALA A 28 9.81 14.46 -18.77
C ALA A 28 9.30 14.38 -17.33
N GLN A 29 8.36 13.48 -17.09
CA GLN A 29 7.79 13.32 -15.75
C GLN A 29 8.95 13.00 -14.82
N ILE A 30 9.34 13.99 -13.98
CA ILE A 30 10.47 13.86 -13.09
C ILE A 30 10.22 12.61 -12.25
N GLU A 31 11.11 11.62 -12.36
CA GLU A 31 10.92 10.32 -11.73
C GLU A 31 10.95 10.44 -10.20
N ILE A 32 9.97 9.83 -9.56
CA ILE A 32 9.92 9.76 -8.11
C ILE A 32 11.06 8.85 -7.64
N LYS A 33 11.91 9.36 -6.74
CA LYS A 33 12.93 8.55 -6.06
C LYS A 33 12.47 8.18 -4.67
N THR A 34 12.58 6.90 -4.35
CA THR A 34 12.30 6.38 -3.01
C THR A 34 13.38 6.78 -2.02
N GLY A 35 13.08 6.75 -0.71
CA GLY A 35 14.10 6.95 0.32
C GLY A 35 15.28 5.97 0.16
N ALA A 36 15.02 4.73 -0.26
CA ALA A 36 16.04 3.73 -0.54
C ALA A 36 17.00 4.14 -1.67
N GLU A 37 16.51 4.84 -2.70
CA GLU A 37 17.32 5.35 -3.82
C GLU A 37 18.13 6.60 -3.47
N ASN A 38 17.81 7.27 -2.37
CA ASN A 38 18.55 8.43 -1.86
C ASN A 38 19.74 8.01 -0.98
N ILE A 39 20.58 7.09 -1.46
CA ILE A 39 21.69 6.46 -0.71
C ILE A 39 22.62 7.49 -0.07
N SER A 40 22.92 8.60 -0.73
CA SER A 40 23.77 9.68 -0.22
C SER A 40 23.28 10.29 1.10
N GLU A 41 21.95 10.24 1.35
CA GLU A 41 21.33 10.83 2.56
C GLU A 41 21.54 9.99 3.82
N TYR A 42 21.87 8.70 3.67
CA TYR A 42 21.97 7.78 4.81
C TYR A 42 23.23 6.91 4.83
N LEU A 43 23.96 6.78 3.73
CA LEU A 43 25.13 5.87 3.67
C LEU A 43 26.20 6.21 4.72
N SER A 44 26.46 7.50 4.95
CA SER A 44 27.45 7.96 5.97
C SER A 44 27.06 7.54 7.38
N LEU A 45 25.77 7.46 7.68
CA LEU A 45 25.25 7.04 8.99
C LEU A 45 25.45 5.54 9.25
N LEU A 46 25.59 4.74 8.19
CA LEU A 46 25.70 3.28 8.26
C LEU A 46 27.16 2.81 8.33
N LYS A 47 28.14 3.67 7.95
CA LYS A 47 29.55 3.31 7.97
C LYS A 47 30.00 2.92 9.37
N ASN A 48 30.74 1.81 9.49
CA ASN A 48 31.27 1.25 10.74
C ASN A 48 30.17 0.88 11.77
N LYS A 49 28.92 0.70 11.33
CA LYS A 49 27.80 0.30 12.17
C LYS A 49 27.32 -1.10 11.83
N SER A 50 26.81 -1.78 12.84
CA SER A 50 26.13 -3.07 12.70
C SER A 50 24.65 -2.85 12.41
N ILE A 51 24.18 -3.29 11.24
CA ILE A 51 22.88 -2.94 10.70
C ILE A 51 21.92 -4.12 10.71
N GLY A 52 20.68 -3.89 11.18
CA GLY A 52 19.53 -4.73 10.89
C GLY A 52 18.69 -4.10 9.78
N VAL A 53 18.04 -4.91 8.96
CA VAL A 53 17.19 -4.43 7.87
C VAL A 53 15.83 -5.11 7.92
N VAL A 54 14.76 -4.32 8.05
CA VAL A 54 13.37 -4.78 7.88
C VAL A 54 13.03 -4.64 6.40
N ALA A 55 12.92 -5.76 5.70
CA ALA A 55 12.79 -5.78 4.25
C ALA A 55 12.01 -7.01 3.75
N ASN A 56 11.45 -6.87 2.54
CA ASN A 56 10.86 -7.95 1.77
C ASN A 56 11.18 -7.79 0.27
N ASN A 57 10.52 -8.55 -0.59
CA ASN A 57 10.71 -8.49 -2.04
C ASN A 57 10.49 -7.09 -2.65
N SER A 58 9.71 -6.22 -2.00
CA SER A 58 9.46 -4.85 -2.49
C SER A 58 10.59 -3.87 -2.15
N SER A 59 11.54 -4.26 -1.32
CA SER A 59 12.70 -3.44 -0.89
C SER A 59 13.75 -3.37 -1.99
N ILE A 60 13.40 -2.71 -3.10
CA ILE A 60 14.25 -2.59 -4.28
C ILE A 60 14.72 -1.16 -4.51
N ILE A 61 15.88 -1.03 -5.11
CA ILE A 61 16.50 0.19 -5.62
C ILE A 61 16.60 0.04 -7.15
N LYS A 62 16.15 1.03 -7.89
CA LYS A 62 16.35 1.09 -9.33
C LYS A 62 17.81 1.41 -9.64
N ASN A 63 18.41 0.65 -10.53
CA ASN A 63 19.75 0.89 -11.06
C ASN A 63 19.70 0.77 -12.59
N GLY A 64 19.43 1.86 -13.25
CA GLY A 64 19.14 1.87 -14.69
C GLY A 64 17.89 1.03 -15.00
N SER A 65 18.04 0.05 -15.91
CA SER A 65 16.97 -0.88 -16.29
C SER A 65 16.79 -2.06 -15.30
N LYS A 66 17.66 -2.19 -14.30
CA LYS A 66 17.64 -3.33 -13.35
C LYS A 66 17.19 -2.88 -11.97
N ASN A 67 16.54 -3.77 -11.25
CA ASN A 67 16.21 -3.61 -9.84
C ASN A 67 17.22 -4.41 -8.99
N ILE A 68 17.77 -3.77 -7.97
CA ILE A 68 18.66 -4.41 -6.99
C ILE A 68 17.94 -4.39 -5.64
N HIS A 69 17.94 -5.50 -4.94
CA HIS A 69 17.38 -5.54 -3.59
C HIS A 69 18.23 -4.69 -2.64
N LEU A 70 17.60 -3.89 -1.75
CA LEU A 70 18.29 -2.99 -0.83
C LEU A 70 19.41 -3.69 -0.05
N VAL A 71 19.14 -4.87 0.53
CA VAL A 71 20.16 -5.61 1.30
C VAL A 71 21.37 -5.96 0.44
N ASP A 72 21.14 -6.39 -0.80
CA ASP A 72 22.24 -6.71 -1.73
C ASP A 72 23.05 -5.45 -2.06
N SER A 73 22.39 -4.32 -2.26
CA SER A 73 23.05 -3.03 -2.52
C SER A 73 23.88 -2.58 -1.32
N LEU A 74 23.36 -2.67 -0.10
CA LEU A 74 24.08 -2.29 1.11
C LEU A 74 25.35 -3.13 1.30
N ILE A 75 25.28 -4.43 1.05
CA ILE A 75 26.45 -5.33 1.15
C ILE A 75 27.50 -4.96 0.10
N LEU A 76 27.08 -4.69 -1.15
CA LEU A 76 28.00 -4.25 -2.22
C LEU A 76 28.69 -2.92 -1.88
N LEU A 77 28.05 -2.08 -1.09
CA LEU A 77 28.61 -0.81 -0.59
C LEU A 77 29.45 -0.98 0.70
N GLY A 78 29.74 -2.22 1.11
CA GLY A 78 30.56 -2.53 2.29
C GLY A 78 29.87 -2.32 3.63
N ILE A 79 28.53 -2.21 3.66
CA ILE A 79 27.79 -2.05 4.90
C ILE A 79 27.63 -3.39 5.61
N ASN A 80 27.89 -3.41 6.92
CA ASN A 80 27.83 -4.58 7.77
C ASN A 80 26.38 -4.95 8.16
N VAL A 81 25.66 -5.62 7.26
CA VAL A 81 24.30 -6.09 7.51
C VAL A 81 24.36 -7.40 8.31
N LYS A 82 23.94 -7.37 9.58
CA LYS A 82 24.00 -8.50 10.51
C LYS A 82 22.76 -9.38 10.47
N LYS A 83 21.58 -8.79 10.35
CA LYS A 83 20.29 -9.49 10.42
C LYS A 83 19.27 -8.87 9.48
N ILE A 84 18.37 -9.70 8.98
CA ILE A 84 17.23 -9.31 8.18
C ILE A 84 15.97 -9.64 8.99
N PHE A 85 15.02 -8.72 9.04
CA PHE A 85 13.71 -8.91 9.66
C PHE A 85 12.65 -8.90 8.54
N SER A 86 11.94 -10.01 8.39
CA SER A 86 11.01 -10.17 7.28
C SER A 86 9.57 -10.24 7.78
N PRO A 87 8.66 -9.35 7.27
CA PRO A 87 7.25 -9.40 7.57
C PRO A 87 6.55 -10.55 6.82
N GLU A 88 5.22 -10.52 6.81
CA GLU A 88 4.41 -11.42 5.99
C GLU A 88 4.90 -11.45 4.52
N HIS A 89 4.75 -12.59 3.85
CA HIS A 89 5.20 -12.90 2.48
C HIS A 89 6.69 -13.20 2.30
N GLY A 90 7.50 -13.13 3.36
CA GLY A 90 8.92 -13.51 3.30
C GLY A 90 9.85 -12.46 2.71
N PHE A 91 11.14 -12.72 2.83
CA PHE A 91 12.18 -11.76 2.45
C PHE A 91 12.33 -11.60 0.93
N ARG A 92 12.34 -12.71 0.18
CA ARG A 92 12.49 -12.70 -1.29
C ARG A 92 11.17 -12.89 -2.04
N GLY A 93 10.01 -12.86 -1.33
CA GLY A 93 8.69 -13.01 -1.95
C GLY A 93 8.33 -14.44 -2.36
N ASP A 94 9.00 -15.42 -1.78
CA ASP A 94 8.88 -16.86 -2.07
C ASP A 94 7.84 -17.58 -1.19
N GLN A 95 7.13 -16.85 -0.34
CA GLN A 95 6.17 -17.42 0.60
C GLN A 95 4.73 -17.03 0.28
N ASP A 96 3.83 -18.01 0.35
CA ASP A 96 2.37 -17.78 0.21
C ASP A 96 1.83 -16.88 1.34
N ALA A 97 0.74 -16.18 1.05
CA ALA A 97 0.01 -15.43 2.06
C ALA A 97 -0.47 -16.36 3.20
N GLY A 98 -0.26 -15.93 4.44
CA GLY A 98 -0.68 -16.68 5.63
C GLY A 98 0.21 -17.86 6.03
N LYS A 99 1.27 -18.17 5.27
CA LYS A 99 2.20 -19.25 5.63
C LYS A 99 3.11 -18.81 6.79
N ARG A 100 3.27 -19.68 7.80
CA ARG A 100 4.25 -19.45 8.87
C ARG A 100 5.67 -19.42 8.31
N ILE A 101 6.30 -18.25 8.40
CA ILE A 101 7.70 -18.08 8.04
C ILE A 101 8.53 -18.39 9.29
N LYS A 102 9.38 -19.42 9.22
CA LYS A 102 10.37 -19.71 10.27
C LYS A 102 11.60 -18.82 10.04
N ASN A 103 12.39 -18.65 11.11
CA ASN A 103 13.74 -18.09 10.96
C ASN A 103 14.55 -18.96 9.99
N GLN A 104 15.24 -18.32 9.08
CA GLN A 104 16.02 -18.99 8.03
C GLN A 104 17.29 -18.19 7.72
N ILE A 105 18.14 -18.73 6.85
CA ILE A 105 19.32 -18.02 6.32
C ILE A 105 19.06 -17.69 4.87
N ASP A 106 19.28 -16.43 4.48
CA ASP A 106 19.20 -16.04 3.07
C ASP A 106 20.26 -16.79 2.26
N LYS A 107 19.83 -17.50 1.23
CA LYS A 107 20.72 -18.36 0.43
C LYS A 107 21.81 -17.56 -0.28
N LYS A 108 21.52 -16.31 -0.66
CA LYS A 108 22.44 -15.45 -1.41
C LYS A 108 23.47 -14.79 -0.51
N THR A 109 23.03 -14.16 0.56
CA THR A 109 23.89 -13.34 1.42
C THR A 109 24.40 -14.06 2.66
N LYS A 110 23.86 -15.25 2.95
CA LYS A 110 24.13 -16.05 4.17
C LYS A 110 23.74 -15.36 5.47
N ILE A 111 22.97 -14.26 5.40
CA ILE A 111 22.50 -13.50 6.55
C ILE A 111 21.27 -14.19 7.16
N LYS A 112 21.19 -14.18 8.49
CA LYS A 112 20.04 -14.70 9.25
C LYS A 112 18.81 -13.83 9.01
N ILE A 113 17.70 -14.48 8.65
CA ILE A 113 16.38 -13.87 8.50
C ILE A 113 15.54 -14.22 9.73
N ILE A 114 15.02 -13.20 10.39
CA ILE A 114 14.10 -13.30 11.53
C ILE A 114 12.70 -12.99 11.03
N SER A 115 11.77 -13.91 11.25
CA SER A 115 10.38 -13.74 10.85
C SER A 115 9.63 -12.86 11.83
N LEU A 116 8.97 -11.82 11.30
CA LEU A 116 8.05 -10.92 12.02
C LEU A 116 6.58 -11.28 11.76
N TYR A 117 6.28 -12.55 11.47
CA TYR A 117 4.94 -12.99 11.14
C TYR A 117 4.43 -14.10 12.09
N GLY A 118 3.11 -14.14 12.26
CA GLY A 118 2.45 -15.11 13.14
C GLY A 118 2.52 -14.71 14.62
N LYS A 119 3.18 -15.50 15.46
CA LYS A 119 3.31 -15.21 16.89
C LYS A 119 4.39 -14.17 17.22
N ASN A 120 5.40 -14.02 16.38
CA ASN A 120 6.57 -13.15 16.59
C ASN A 120 6.44 -11.89 15.72
N ARG A 121 5.53 -10.98 16.08
CA ARG A 121 5.31 -9.74 15.32
C ARG A 121 6.27 -8.61 15.66
N LYS A 122 6.87 -8.69 16.85
CA LYS A 122 7.85 -7.73 17.38
C LYS A 122 9.19 -8.44 17.55
N PRO A 123 10.33 -7.86 17.13
CA PRO A 123 11.64 -8.41 17.46
C PRO A 123 11.80 -8.54 18.96
N LYS A 124 12.38 -9.66 19.40
CA LYS A 124 12.76 -9.85 20.79
C LYS A 124 14.11 -9.15 21.07
N PRO A 125 14.45 -8.84 22.34
CA PRO A 125 15.76 -8.27 22.66
C PRO A 125 16.93 -9.11 22.11
N GLU A 126 16.84 -10.44 22.12
CA GLU A 126 17.87 -11.34 21.59
C GLU A 126 18.05 -11.20 20.08
N ASP A 127 16.99 -10.84 19.37
CA ASP A 127 17.04 -10.61 17.93
C ASP A 127 17.77 -9.30 17.59
N LEU A 128 17.86 -8.37 18.54
CA LEU A 128 18.46 -7.06 18.39
C LEU A 128 19.89 -6.94 18.92
N ILE A 129 20.42 -8.00 19.55
CA ILE A 129 21.81 -8.02 20.01
C ILE A 129 22.77 -7.73 18.86
N ASN A 130 23.73 -6.81 19.11
CA ASN A 130 24.72 -6.33 18.16
C ASN A 130 24.13 -5.62 16.94
N ILE A 131 22.96 -4.97 17.06
CA ILE A 131 22.38 -4.06 16.09
C ILE A 131 22.44 -2.64 16.66
N GLU A 132 23.08 -1.73 15.95
CA GLU A 132 23.19 -0.31 16.33
C GLU A 132 22.16 0.54 15.60
N ILE A 133 21.85 0.18 14.35
CA ILE A 133 20.85 0.86 13.51
C ILE A 133 19.94 -0.18 12.88
N LEU A 134 18.65 0.08 12.92
CA LEU A 134 17.65 -0.69 12.16
C LEU A 134 17.14 0.14 11.00
N ILE A 135 17.15 -0.42 9.80
CA ILE A 135 16.58 0.19 8.59
C ILE A 135 15.21 -0.45 8.36
N PHE A 136 14.20 0.38 8.07
CA PHE A 136 12.88 -0.07 7.67
C PHE A 136 12.62 0.33 6.21
N ASP A 137 12.40 -0.65 5.34
CA ASP A 137 12.17 -0.45 3.91
C ASP A 137 11.10 -1.42 3.40
N LEU A 138 9.82 -1.07 3.60
CA LEU A 138 8.66 -1.84 3.14
C LEU A 138 7.72 -0.95 2.33
N GLN A 139 7.20 -1.49 1.21
CA GLN A 139 6.21 -0.81 0.38
C GLN A 139 4.81 -0.99 0.95
N ASP A 140 4.29 0.05 1.58
CA ASP A 140 2.90 0.11 2.03
C ASP A 140 1.94 0.46 0.88
N VAL A 141 0.63 0.21 1.07
CA VAL A 141 -0.41 0.52 0.08
C VAL A 141 -1.42 1.57 0.57
N GLY A 142 -1.18 2.17 1.73
CA GLY A 142 -1.94 3.30 2.26
C GLY A 142 -3.30 2.93 2.85
N VAL A 143 -3.47 1.70 3.33
CA VAL A 143 -4.73 1.22 3.91
C VAL A 143 -4.49 0.58 5.26
N ARG A 144 -5.28 0.95 6.26
CA ARG A 144 -5.11 0.55 7.67
C ARG A 144 -4.94 -0.95 7.89
N PHE A 145 -5.68 -1.78 7.18
CA PHE A 145 -5.65 -3.23 7.35
C PHE A 145 -4.52 -3.92 6.56
N TYR A 146 -3.71 -3.16 5.81
CA TYR A 146 -2.46 -3.66 5.24
C TYR A 146 -1.36 -3.53 6.29
N THR A 147 -0.83 -4.65 6.77
CA THR A 147 -0.22 -4.77 8.10
C THR A 147 1.19 -4.18 8.25
N TYR A 148 1.76 -3.53 7.22
CA TYR A 148 3.12 -2.98 7.34
C TYR A 148 3.20 -1.77 8.27
N ILE A 149 2.13 -0.98 8.42
CA ILE A 149 2.08 0.06 9.46
C ILE A 149 2.07 -0.53 10.88
N SER A 150 1.49 -1.74 11.05
CA SER A 150 1.53 -2.46 12.33
C SER A 150 2.90 -3.08 12.58
N THR A 151 3.57 -3.58 11.54
CA THR A 151 4.97 -4.01 11.60
C THR A 151 5.87 -2.84 11.98
N LEU A 152 5.68 -1.66 11.37
CA LEU A 152 6.41 -0.44 11.69
C LEU A 152 6.26 -0.08 13.18
N HIS A 153 5.03 -0.09 13.72
CA HIS A 153 4.78 0.16 15.13
C HIS A 153 5.62 -0.73 16.04
N TYR A 154 5.59 -2.05 15.81
CA TYR A 154 6.36 -2.98 16.64
C TYR A 154 7.88 -2.83 16.46
N ILE A 155 8.34 -2.48 15.29
CA ILE A 155 9.75 -2.16 15.05
C ILE A 155 10.16 -0.89 15.79
N MET A 156 9.36 0.17 15.73
CA MET A 156 9.60 1.41 16.47
C MET A 156 9.65 1.16 17.98
N GLU A 157 8.70 0.39 18.50
CA GLU A 157 8.65 0.02 19.91
C GLU A 157 9.87 -0.79 20.34
N ALA A 158 10.26 -1.81 19.54
CA ALA A 158 11.46 -2.60 19.82
C ALA A 158 12.75 -1.76 19.78
N CYS A 159 12.86 -0.82 18.82
CA CYS A 159 13.98 0.12 18.74
C CYS A 159 14.04 1.05 19.96
N ALA A 160 12.90 1.59 20.38
CA ALA A 160 12.82 2.50 21.53
C ALA A 160 13.22 1.77 22.83
N GLU A 161 12.69 0.55 23.05
CA GLU A 161 13.01 -0.25 24.24
C GLU A 161 14.48 -0.67 24.33
N ASN A 162 15.18 -0.80 23.20
CA ASN A 162 16.58 -1.22 23.13
C ASN A 162 17.55 -0.10 22.76
N ASN A 163 17.09 1.16 22.76
CA ASN A 163 17.90 2.36 22.44
C ASN A 163 18.59 2.28 21.06
N ILE A 164 17.94 1.65 20.06
CA ILE A 164 18.41 1.50 18.69
C ILE A 164 17.85 2.62 17.82
N GLN A 165 18.68 3.21 16.96
CA GLN A 165 18.20 4.17 15.97
C GLN A 165 17.44 3.47 14.85
N LEU A 166 16.25 3.97 14.53
CA LEU A 166 15.47 3.52 13.37
C LEU A 166 15.60 4.52 12.21
N ILE A 167 15.97 4.02 11.04
CA ILE A 167 15.95 4.77 9.78
C ILE A 167 14.84 4.20 8.91
N VAL A 168 13.82 5.01 8.61
CA VAL A 168 12.75 4.65 7.68
C VAL A 168 13.11 5.21 6.31
N LEU A 169 13.29 4.33 5.33
CA LEU A 169 13.45 4.69 3.93
C LEU A 169 12.06 4.83 3.32
N ASP A 170 11.61 6.06 3.15
CA ASP A 170 10.22 6.33 2.79
C ASP A 170 9.87 5.83 1.38
N ARG A 171 8.63 5.41 1.19
CA ARG A 171 8.11 4.89 -0.08
C ARG A 171 6.80 5.55 -0.45
N PRO A 172 6.54 5.79 -1.77
CA PRO A 172 5.29 6.39 -2.21
C PRO A 172 4.08 5.57 -1.80
N ASN A 173 3.05 6.26 -1.33
CA ASN A 173 1.76 5.63 -1.07
C ASN A 173 0.86 5.77 -2.33
N PRO A 174 0.42 4.66 -2.96
CA PRO A 174 -0.42 4.70 -4.17
C PRO A 174 -1.84 5.22 -3.92
N ASN A 175 -2.30 5.22 -2.66
CA ASN A 175 -3.60 5.70 -2.22
C ASN A 175 -3.53 7.00 -1.38
N SER A 176 -2.43 7.77 -1.47
CA SER A 176 -2.23 9.00 -0.69
C SER A 176 -3.13 10.17 -1.07
N HIS A 177 -3.74 10.13 -2.26
CA HIS A 177 -4.50 11.24 -2.84
C HIS A 177 -5.86 11.49 -2.18
N TYR A 178 -6.27 10.67 -1.19
CA TYR A 178 -7.51 10.85 -0.44
C TYR A 178 -7.41 10.27 0.98
N ILE A 179 -8.33 10.71 1.82
CA ILE A 179 -8.53 10.23 3.19
C ILE A 179 -9.98 9.81 3.30
N ASP A 180 -10.25 8.56 3.72
CA ASP A 180 -11.63 8.08 3.74
C ASP A 180 -11.84 6.81 4.58
N GLY A 181 -13.12 6.55 4.88
CA GLY A 181 -13.60 5.40 5.65
C GLY A 181 -13.64 5.66 7.16
N PRO A 182 -14.27 4.76 7.91
CA PRO A 182 -14.37 4.93 9.36
C PRO A 182 -12.99 4.94 10.02
N VAL A 183 -12.81 5.84 10.98
CA VAL A 183 -11.66 5.86 11.88
C VAL A 183 -11.80 4.69 12.84
N LEU A 184 -10.70 3.98 13.09
CA LEU A 184 -10.66 2.84 13.99
C LEU A 184 -11.13 3.20 15.39
N GLU A 185 -12.11 2.47 15.88
CA GLU A 185 -12.53 2.53 17.28
C GLU A 185 -11.61 1.67 18.16
N PRO A 186 -11.27 2.15 19.39
CA PRO A 186 -10.34 1.41 20.27
C PRO A 186 -10.74 -0.04 20.54
N ILE A 187 -12.03 -0.34 20.63
CA ILE A 187 -12.57 -1.70 20.84
C ILE A 187 -12.19 -2.69 19.71
N ASN A 188 -11.96 -2.16 18.51
CA ASN A 188 -11.62 -2.94 17.31
C ASN A 188 -10.11 -3.05 17.06
N LYS A 189 -9.25 -2.56 17.97
CA LYS A 189 -7.79 -2.62 17.85
C LYS A 189 -7.31 -4.06 17.66
N SER A 190 -6.44 -4.24 16.68
CA SER A 190 -5.84 -5.54 16.34
C SER A 190 -4.61 -5.33 15.45
N PHE A 191 -3.95 -6.40 15.03
CA PHE A 191 -2.83 -6.29 14.08
C PHE A 191 -3.24 -5.75 12.70
N VAL A 192 -4.51 -5.87 12.31
CA VAL A 192 -5.05 -5.27 11.07
C VAL A 192 -5.61 -3.85 11.29
N GLY A 193 -5.35 -3.25 12.43
CA GLY A 193 -5.76 -1.90 12.79
C GLY A 193 -5.28 -1.55 14.19
N MET A 194 -4.10 -0.93 14.32
CA MET A 194 -3.50 -0.60 15.63
C MET A 194 -3.84 0.81 16.11
N HIS A 195 -4.00 1.75 15.19
CA HIS A 195 -4.10 3.18 15.50
C HIS A 195 -5.44 3.74 15.06
N GLU A 196 -5.87 4.80 15.73
CA GLU A 196 -7.13 5.49 15.47
C GLU A 196 -7.06 6.36 14.21
N VAL A 197 -6.91 5.69 13.08
CA VAL A 197 -6.83 6.29 11.75
C VAL A 197 -7.94 5.74 10.85
N PRO A 198 -8.36 6.46 9.80
CA PRO A 198 -9.34 5.96 8.83
C PRO A 198 -8.79 4.79 8.01
N ILE A 199 -9.63 4.10 7.29
CA ILE A 199 -9.21 3.00 6.39
C ILE A 199 -8.15 3.48 5.42
N VAL A 200 -8.37 4.63 4.74
CA VAL A 200 -7.37 5.28 3.89
C VAL A 200 -6.89 6.53 4.60
N TYR A 201 -5.66 6.53 5.06
CA TYR A 201 -5.10 7.58 5.91
C TYR A 201 -4.31 8.66 5.15
N GLY A 202 -4.02 8.45 3.86
CA GLY A 202 -3.43 9.45 2.98
C GLY A 202 -2.02 9.92 3.38
N MET A 203 -1.17 9.05 3.91
CA MET A 203 0.21 9.35 4.35
C MET A 203 1.17 8.32 3.81
N THR A 204 2.44 8.70 3.63
CA THR A 204 3.52 7.73 3.39
C THR A 204 3.87 6.97 4.67
N ILE A 205 4.65 5.89 4.54
CA ILE A 205 5.10 5.11 5.71
C ILE A 205 6.01 5.95 6.62
N GLY A 206 6.81 6.86 6.05
CA GLY A 206 7.67 7.78 6.81
C GLY A 206 6.88 8.84 7.58
N GLU A 207 5.86 9.43 6.97
CA GLU A 207 4.92 10.34 7.65
C GLU A 207 4.17 9.62 8.76
N TYR A 208 3.76 8.39 8.52
CA TYR A 208 3.06 7.56 9.51
C TYR A 208 3.98 7.23 10.70
N ALA A 209 5.26 6.95 10.47
CA ALA A 209 6.25 6.76 11.54
C ALA A 209 6.38 8.00 12.43
N LYS A 210 6.43 9.20 11.83
CA LYS A 210 6.43 10.46 12.59
C LYS A 210 5.18 10.62 13.43
N MET A 211 4.01 10.24 12.89
CA MET A 211 2.74 10.31 13.62
C MET A 211 2.71 9.32 14.80
N ILE A 212 3.20 8.09 14.65
CA ILE A 212 3.31 7.12 15.75
C ILE A 212 4.07 7.72 16.94
N ASN A 213 5.24 8.35 16.68
CA ASN A 213 6.03 9.02 17.72
C ASN A 213 5.31 10.23 18.30
N GLY A 214 4.83 11.11 17.42
CA GLY A 214 4.28 12.40 17.83
C GLY A 214 2.96 12.33 18.58
N GLU A 215 2.16 11.31 18.33
CA GLU A 215 0.92 11.04 19.07
C GLU A 215 1.14 10.09 20.28
N GLY A 216 2.39 9.69 20.55
CA GLY A 216 2.73 8.86 21.71
C GLY A 216 2.12 7.45 21.68
N TRP A 217 1.97 6.86 20.49
CA TRP A 217 1.24 5.60 20.33
C TRP A 217 2.04 4.35 20.71
N LEU A 218 3.35 4.49 20.94
CA LEU A 218 4.17 3.39 21.43
C LEU A 218 3.84 3.08 22.91
N LYS A 219 4.08 1.86 23.35
CA LYS A 219 3.82 1.43 24.72
C LYS A 219 4.50 2.38 25.71
N ASN A 220 3.77 2.80 26.76
CA ASN A 220 4.22 3.77 27.76
C ASN A 220 4.66 5.12 27.16
N SER A 221 4.16 5.48 25.98
CA SER A 221 4.51 6.73 25.26
C SER A 221 6.02 6.94 25.08
N ILE A 222 6.80 5.85 25.01
CA ILE A 222 8.24 5.93 24.72
C ILE A 222 8.47 6.47 23.30
N ASN A 223 9.59 7.17 23.10
CA ASN A 223 9.95 7.72 21.80
C ASN A 223 11.03 6.86 21.12
N CYS A 224 10.81 6.53 19.87
CA CYS A 224 11.80 5.91 19.00
C CYS A 224 12.77 6.97 18.45
N LYS A 225 14.07 6.71 18.48
CA LYS A 225 15.09 7.52 17.78
C LYS A 225 14.90 7.35 16.28
N LEU A 226 13.99 8.13 15.69
CA LEU A 226 13.53 8.01 14.31
C LEU A 226 14.26 8.99 13.38
N LYS A 227 14.75 8.49 12.24
CA LYS A 227 15.13 9.29 11.08
C LYS A 227 14.34 8.78 9.85
N VAL A 228 13.68 9.70 9.15
CA VAL A 228 13.02 9.41 7.87
C VAL A 228 13.90 9.92 6.74
N ILE A 229 14.21 9.05 5.76
CA ILE A 229 14.85 9.45 4.51
C ILE A 229 13.74 9.69 3.50
N PRO A 230 13.52 10.95 3.08
CA PRO A 230 12.37 11.31 2.30
C PRO A 230 12.44 10.84 0.84
N LEU A 231 11.28 10.83 0.20
CA LEU A 231 11.13 10.73 -1.25
C LEU A 231 11.62 12.01 -1.92
N LYS A 232 12.06 11.90 -3.18
CA LYS A 232 12.25 13.07 -4.06
C LYS A 232 11.22 13.06 -5.17
N ASN A 233 10.77 14.25 -5.58
CA ASN A 233 9.80 14.45 -6.66
C ASN A 233 8.43 13.80 -6.40
N TYR A 234 7.98 13.77 -5.16
CA TYR A 234 6.72 13.17 -4.74
C TYR A 234 5.79 14.20 -4.11
N THR A 235 4.52 14.05 -4.39
CA THR A 235 3.40 14.70 -3.70
C THR A 235 2.33 13.65 -3.40
N HIS A 236 1.42 13.93 -2.47
CA HIS A 236 0.30 13.02 -2.20
C HIS A 236 -0.62 12.79 -3.41
N LYS A 237 -0.56 13.67 -4.42
CA LYS A 237 -1.32 13.55 -5.68
C LYS A 237 -0.56 12.77 -6.76
N SER A 238 0.68 12.40 -6.53
CA SER A 238 1.52 11.68 -7.50
C SER A 238 0.88 10.36 -7.92
N ASN A 239 0.87 10.10 -9.22
CA ASN A 239 0.40 8.85 -9.77
C ASN A 239 1.54 7.81 -9.74
N TYR A 240 1.58 7.00 -8.70
CA TYR A 240 2.63 6.00 -8.50
C TYR A 240 2.13 4.59 -8.79
N THR A 241 2.91 3.84 -9.53
CA THR A 241 2.70 2.39 -9.74
C THR A 241 3.80 1.63 -9.02
N ILE A 242 3.41 0.75 -8.10
CA ILE A 242 4.36 -0.09 -7.36
C ILE A 242 5.06 -1.03 -8.37
N PRO A 243 6.40 -1.05 -8.43
CA PRO A 243 7.12 -1.83 -9.45
C PRO A 243 6.99 -3.35 -9.29
N LEU A 244 6.85 -3.83 -8.07
CA LEU A 244 6.64 -5.23 -7.74
C LEU A 244 5.36 -5.39 -6.94
N ARG A 245 4.64 -6.51 -7.14
CA ARG A 245 3.43 -6.78 -6.36
C ARG A 245 3.71 -6.71 -4.85
N PRO A 246 3.00 -5.86 -4.09
CA PRO A 246 3.26 -5.71 -2.65
C PRO A 246 2.76 -6.91 -1.84
N SER A 247 1.87 -7.71 -2.42
CA SER A 247 1.34 -8.95 -1.86
C SER A 247 1.01 -9.94 -2.99
N PRO A 248 1.09 -11.26 -2.77
CA PRO A 248 0.61 -12.25 -3.74
C PRO A 248 -0.82 -12.01 -4.23
N ASN A 249 -1.66 -11.40 -3.39
CA ASN A 249 -3.05 -11.09 -3.72
C ASN A 249 -3.31 -9.66 -4.23
N LEU A 250 -2.26 -8.85 -4.41
CA LEU A 250 -2.36 -7.54 -5.05
C LEU A 250 -1.46 -7.52 -6.29
N PRO A 251 -1.89 -8.18 -7.39
CA PRO A 251 -1.02 -8.48 -8.54
C PRO A 251 -0.65 -7.25 -9.37
N ASN A 252 -1.43 -6.19 -9.33
CA ASN A 252 -1.25 -5.03 -10.19
C ASN A 252 -1.83 -3.73 -9.58
N LYS A 253 -1.63 -2.61 -10.27
CA LYS A 253 -2.12 -1.29 -9.86
C LYS A 253 -3.63 -1.28 -9.61
N LYS A 254 -4.42 -1.93 -10.47
CA LYS A 254 -5.89 -1.96 -10.34
C LYS A 254 -6.32 -2.62 -9.04
N SER A 255 -5.72 -3.75 -8.67
CA SER A 255 -6.00 -4.41 -7.39
C SER A 255 -5.67 -3.53 -6.19
N VAL A 256 -4.55 -2.78 -6.24
CA VAL A 256 -4.17 -1.84 -5.18
C VAL A 256 -5.16 -0.66 -5.07
N GLU A 257 -5.65 -0.13 -6.20
CA GLU A 257 -6.65 0.94 -6.24
C GLU A 257 -8.02 0.51 -5.67
N LEU A 258 -8.43 -0.74 -5.93
CA LEU A 258 -9.71 -1.29 -5.49
C LEU A 258 -9.67 -1.89 -4.08
N TYR A 259 -8.47 -2.22 -3.59
CA TYR A 259 -8.26 -2.87 -2.31
C TYR A 259 -8.94 -2.17 -1.11
N PRO A 260 -8.89 -0.83 -0.96
CA PRO A 260 -9.56 -0.13 0.14
C PRO A 260 -11.06 -0.42 0.26
N SER A 261 -11.72 -0.62 -0.87
CA SER A 261 -13.16 -0.90 -0.94
C SER A 261 -13.46 -2.40 -0.83
N LEU A 262 -12.73 -3.22 -1.60
CA LEU A 262 -13.01 -4.66 -1.70
C LEU A 262 -12.59 -5.43 -0.45
N CYS A 263 -11.61 -4.95 0.31
CA CYS A 263 -11.21 -5.61 1.55
C CYS A 263 -12.33 -5.62 2.62
N LEU A 264 -13.30 -4.71 2.55
CA LEU A 264 -14.51 -4.75 3.39
C LEU A 264 -15.40 -5.98 3.10
N LEU A 265 -15.25 -6.62 1.94
CA LEU A 265 -15.92 -7.87 1.60
C LEU A 265 -15.17 -9.12 2.11
N GLU A 266 -13.90 -9.00 2.51
CA GLU A 266 -13.12 -10.13 3.04
C GLU A 266 -13.77 -10.77 4.29
N PRO A 267 -14.23 -10.01 5.29
CA PRO A 267 -14.92 -10.58 6.43
C PRO A 267 -16.43 -10.79 6.17
N THR A 268 -16.78 -11.19 4.94
CA THR A 268 -18.13 -11.59 4.54
C THR A 268 -18.09 -12.91 3.76
N ILE A 269 -19.24 -13.42 3.38
CA ILE A 269 -19.36 -14.64 2.56
C ILE A 269 -18.93 -14.41 1.09
N ILE A 270 -18.60 -13.20 0.69
CA ILE A 270 -18.28 -12.84 -0.69
C ILE A 270 -16.81 -13.15 -1.01
N SER A 271 -16.58 -13.75 -2.18
CA SER A 271 -15.23 -13.86 -2.75
C SER A 271 -14.81 -12.52 -3.39
N VAL A 272 -13.60 -12.09 -3.16
CA VAL A 272 -12.97 -10.92 -3.80
C VAL A 272 -11.95 -11.34 -4.87
N GLY A 273 -12.15 -12.50 -5.46
CA GLY A 273 -11.31 -13.01 -6.54
C GLY A 273 -10.02 -13.68 -6.08
N ARG A 274 -9.80 -13.92 -4.78
CA ARG A 274 -8.70 -14.80 -4.35
C ARG A 274 -8.88 -16.18 -4.94
N GLY A 275 -7.78 -16.79 -5.39
CA GLY A 275 -7.83 -18.05 -6.14
C GLY A 275 -8.18 -17.86 -7.62
N THR A 276 -8.06 -16.66 -8.15
CA THR A 276 -8.09 -16.32 -9.59
C THR A 276 -6.89 -15.43 -9.93
N GLU A 277 -6.70 -15.05 -11.20
CA GLU A 277 -5.72 -14.05 -11.60
C GLU A 277 -6.27 -12.59 -11.48
N MET A 278 -7.48 -12.43 -10.91
CA MET A 278 -8.19 -11.16 -10.79
C MET A 278 -8.41 -10.76 -9.31
N GLN A 279 -7.47 -11.10 -8.42
CA GLN A 279 -7.56 -10.83 -6.99
C GLN A 279 -7.79 -9.33 -6.75
N PHE A 280 -8.79 -9.01 -5.90
CA PHE A 280 -9.22 -7.64 -5.58
C PHE A 280 -9.55 -6.77 -6.81
N GLN A 281 -10.01 -7.41 -7.88
CA GLN A 281 -10.50 -6.73 -9.09
C GLN A 281 -11.90 -7.19 -9.50
N ILE A 282 -12.42 -8.21 -8.82
CA ILE A 282 -13.75 -8.79 -9.00
C ILE A 282 -14.31 -9.13 -7.63
N TYR A 283 -15.65 -9.31 -7.56
CA TYR A 283 -16.28 -9.92 -6.40
C TYR A 283 -17.51 -10.71 -6.79
N GLY A 284 -17.89 -11.70 -6.00
CA GLY A 284 -19.07 -12.50 -6.27
C GLY A 284 -19.31 -13.63 -5.28
N ASN A 285 -20.41 -14.36 -5.51
CA ASN A 285 -20.84 -15.47 -4.66
C ASN A 285 -21.65 -16.48 -5.49
N PRO A 286 -21.61 -17.80 -5.20
CA PRO A 286 -22.42 -18.79 -5.88
C PRO A 286 -23.93 -18.56 -5.75
N ARG A 287 -24.38 -17.94 -4.67
CA ARG A 287 -25.80 -17.67 -4.37
C ARG A 287 -26.28 -16.28 -4.83
N PHE A 288 -25.46 -15.54 -5.56
CA PHE A 288 -25.93 -14.32 -6.22
C PHE A 288 -26.87 -14.66 -7.38
N PRO A 289 -27.78 -13.76 -7.75
CA PRO A 289 -28.53 -13.88 -9.00
C PRO A 289 -27.58 -14.13 -10.16
N LYS A 290 -28.00 -14.98 -11.10
CA LYS A 290 -27.23 -15.27 -12.33
C LYS A 290 -26.89 -13.95 -13.03
N SER A 291 -25.63 -13.78 -13.43
CA SER A 291 -25.12 -12.64 -14.17
C SER A 291 -24.22 -13.12 -15.31
N GLU A 292 -23.99 -12.25 -16.28
CA GLU A 292 -23.08 -12.50 -17.39
C GLU A 292 -21.66 -12.79 -16.90
N PHE A 293 -21.17 -11.95 -15.97
CA PHE A 293 -19.85 -12.15 -15.39
C PHE A 293 -19.88 -13.25 -14.31
N LYS A 294 -19.01 -14.23 -14.50
CA LYS A 294 -18.85 -15.39 -13.61
C LYS A 294 -17.40 -15.83 -13.51
N PHE A 295 -17.03 -16.44 -12.39
CA PHE A 295 -15.68 -16.94 -12.15
C PHE A 295 -15.71 -18.12 -11.16
N THR A 296 -14.67 -18.95 -11.19
CA THR A 296 -14.52 -20.08 -10.27
C THR A 296 -13.17 -19.97 -9.56
N PRO A 297 -13.14 -19.67 -8.24
CA PRO A 297 -11.91 -19.67 -7.47
C PRO A 297 -11.27 -21.06 -7.43
N LYS A 298 -9.94 -21.13 -7.57
CA LYS A 298 -9.13 -22.37 -7.42
C LYS A 298 -7.87 -22.04 -6.65
N PRO A 299 -7.25 -22.99 -5.93
CA PRO A 299 -5.98 -22.77 -5.25
C PRO A 299 -4.92 -22.22 -6.20
N ASN A 300 -4.24 -21.14 -5.78
CA ASN A 300 -3.12 -20.55 -6.53
C ASN A 300 -2.05 -20.00 -5.58
N PHE A 301 -0.99 -19.40 -6.16
CA PHE A 301 -0.02 -18.62 -5.39
C PHE A 301 -0.70 -17.42 -4.73
N GLY A 302 -0.71 -17.40 -3.42
CA GLY A 302 -1.37 -16.35 -2.61
C GLY A 302 -2.69 -16.79 -1.96
N SER A 303 -3.33 -17.88 -2.43
CA SER A 303 -4.54 -18.42 -1.82
C SER A 303 -4.63 -19.94 -2.00
N LYS A 304 -4.24 -20.69 -0.97
CA LYS A 304 -4.34 -22.15 -0.99
C LYS A 304 -5.77 -22.66 -0.80
N ASN A 305 -6.56 -21.93 -0.03
CA ASN A 305 -7.96 -22.26 0.28
C ASN A 305 -8.84 -21.04 0.02
N PRO A 306 -9.08 -20.66 -1.25
CA PRO A 306 -9.94 -19.53 -1.57
C PRO A 306 -11.40 -19.81 -1.18
N LYS A 307 -12.14 -18.76 -0.83
CA LYS A 307 -13.60 -18.89 -0.65
C LYS A 307 -14.23 -19.43 -1.91
N HIS A 308 -15.20 -20.32 -1.73
CA HIS A 308 -15.92 -20.98 -2.84
C HIS A 308 -15.02 -21.75 -3.81
N ASN A 309 -13.95 -22.38 -3.28
CA ASN A 309 -13.03 -23.20 -4.08
C ASN A 309 -13.77 -24.22 -4.96
N GLY A 310 -13.53 -24.17 -6.27
CA GLY A 310 -14.14 -25.05 -7.26
C GLY A 310 -15.62 -24.77 -7.58
N VAL A 311 -16.25 -23.76 -6.94
CA VAL A 311 -17.66 -23.44 -7.13
C VAL A 311 -17.81 -22.21 -8.01
N LEU A 312 -18.72 -22.27 -8.99
CA LEU A 312 -19.03 -21.14 -9.87
C LEU A 312 -19.67 -19.99 -9.07
N CYS A 313 -19.08 -18.82 -9.13
CA CYS A 313 -19.59 -17.58 -8.56
C CYS A 313 -20.14 -16.67 -9.65
N TYR A 314 -21.28 -16.03 -9.39
CA TYR A 314 -21.80 -14.90 -10.16
C TYR A 314 -21.40 -13.62 -9.48
N GLY A 315 -21.04 -12.57 -10.24
CA GLY A 315 -20.47 -11.39 -9.61
C GLY A 315 -20.33 -10.17 -10.51
N VAL A 316 -19.35 -9.36 -10.19
CA VAL A 316 -19.07 -8.10 -10.86
C VAL A 316 -17.57 -8.03 -11.20
N ASP A 317 -17.28 -7.62 -12.44
CA ASP A 317 -15.93 -7.29 -12.91
C ASP A 317 -15.67 -5.79 -12.74
N LEU A 318 -14.64 -5.45 -11.98
CA LEU A 318 -14.24 -4.07 -11.69
C LEU A 318 -12.96 -3.63 -12.40
N ARG A 319 -12.38 -4.48 -13.27
CA ARG A 319 -11.08 -4.18 -13.91
C ARG A 319 -11.10 -2.89 -14.73
N ASN A 320 -12.25 -2.54 -15.32
CA ASN A 320 -12.45 -1.33 -16.11
C ASN A 320 -13.01 -0.15 -15.29
N THR A 321 -13.17 -0.30 -13.97
CA THR A 321 -13.66 0.80 -13.12
C THR A 321 -12.62 1.91 -13.05
N LYS A 322 -13.06 3.18 -13.18
CA LYS A 322 -12.18 4.34 -13.01
C LYS A 322 -11.62 4.40 -11.59
N LYS A 323 -10.38 4.90 -11.46
CA LYS A 323 -9.76 5.16 -10.15
C LYS A 323 -10.64 6.15 -9.37
N GLY A 324 -10.99 5.77 -8.13
CA GLY A 324 -11.78 6.61 -7.24
C GLY A 324 -10.93 7.46 -6.30
N ASN A 325 -11.57 8.42 -5.66
CA ASN A 325 -11.02 9.27 -4.59
C ASN A 325 -11.75 9.06 -3.26
N LYS A 326 -12.43 7.91 -3.12
CA LYS A 326 -13.15 7.51 -1.91
C LYS A 326 -13.40 6.00 -1.92
N ILE A 327 -13.62 5.44 -0.73
CA ILE A 327 -14.03 4.05 -0.55
C ILE A 327 -15.44 3.87 -1.11
N ASN A 328 -15.64 2.87 -1.93
CA ASN A 328 -16.95 2.54 -2.48
C ASN A 328 -17.63 1.45 -1.64
N ILE A 329 -18.39 1.87 -0.63
CA ILE A 329 -19.18 0.96 0.22
C ILE A 329 -20.46 0.46 -0.48
N LYS A 330 -20.81 1.03 -1.63
CA LYS A 330 -21.98 0.56 -2.40
C LYS A 330 -21.85 -0.91 -2.76
N TRP A 331 -20.64 -1.38 -3.10
CA TRP A 331 -20.39 -2.79 -3.41
C TRP A 331 -20.68 -3.72 -2.23
N LEU A 332 -20.36 -3.29 -1.01
CA LEU A 332 -20.69 -4.04 0.21
C LEU A 332 -22.21 -4.06 0.46
N ILE A 333 -22.89 -2.91 0.36
CA ILE A 333 -24.33 -2.79 0.53
C ILE A 333 -25.08 -3.61 -0.51
N GLU A 334 -24.70 -3.51 -1.79
CA GLU A 334 -25.32 -4.29 -2.88
C GLU A 334 -25.08 -5.79 -2.71
N SER A 335 -23.89 -6.19 -2.26
CA SER A 335 -23.59 -7.60 -1.98
C SER A 335 -24.47 -8.13 -0.85
N TYR A 336 -24.64 -7.35 0.22
CA TYR A 336 -25.58 -7.70 1.29
C TYR A 336 -27.01 -7.83 0.75
N ASN A 337 -27.49 -6.88 -0.05
CA ASN A 337 -28.84 -6.89 -0.60
C ASN A 337 -29.08 -8.05 -1.59
N LYS A 338 -28.09 -8.44 -2.37
CA LYS A 338 -28.17 -9.56 -3.34
C LYS A 338 -28.11 -10.93 -2.69
N TYR A 339 -27.39 -11.06 -1.56
CA TYR A 339 -27.21 -12.36 -0.92
C TYR A 339 -28.49 -12.81 -0.20
N PRO A 340 -29.02 -14.03 -0.46
CA PRO A 340 -30.34 -14.43 0.07
C PRO A 340 -30.36 -14.66 1.57
N ASP A 341 -29.25 -15.12 2.16
CA ASP A 341 -29.16 -15.47 3.58
C ASP A 341 -28.47 -14.35 4.38
N LYS A 342 -29.25 -13.29 4.68
CA LYS A 342 -28.77 -12.08 5.37
C LYS A 342 -28.11 -12.38 6.71
N LYS A 343 -28.61 -13.37 7.44
CA LYS A 343 -28.14 -13.72 8.79
C LYS A 343 -26.67 -14.18 8.75
N ASN A 344 -26.27 -14.89 7.71
CA ASN A 344 -24.93 -15.46 7.54
C ASN A 344 -24.03 -14.67 6.59
N PHE A 345 -24.39 -13.42 6.23
CA PHE A 345 -23.60 -12.61 5.31
C PHE A 345 -22.27 -12.15 5.90
N PHE A 346 -22.30 -11.58 7.11
CA PHE A 346 -21.12 -11.10 7.81
C PHE A 346 -20.46 -12.22 8.61
N LEU A 347 -19.15 -12.38 8.43
CA LEU A 347 -18.33 -13.33 9.18
C LEU A 347 -17.71 -12.65 10.42
N ASN A 348 -17.18 -13.48 11.32
CA ASN A 348 -16.42 -12.98 12.48
C ASN A 348 -15.23 -12.12 12.02
N GLY A 349 -15.01 -11.00 12.71
CA GLY A 349 -13.91 -10.08 12.43
C GLY A 349 -14.26 -8.94 11.46
N PHE A 350 -15.52 -8.81 11.03
CA PHE A 350 -15.96 -7.69 10.20
C PHE A 350 -15.61 -6.34 10.85
N ASP A 351 -15.93 -6.16 12.14
CA ASP A 351 -15.69 -4.90 12.85
C ASP A 351 -14.20 -4.58 13.03
N ARG A 352 -13.32 -5.61 13.06
CA ARG A 352 -11.86 -5.40 13.07
C ARG A 352 -11.32 -4.83 11.75
N ILE A 353 -11.87 -5.26 10.63
CA ILE A 353 -11.48 -4.76 9.30
C ILE A 353 -12.10 -3.40 9.04
N SER A 354 -13.40 -3.25 9.25
CA SER A 354 -14.07 -1.94 9.12
C SER A 354 -13.53 -0.92 10.14
N GLY A 355 -13.16 -1.38 11.34
CA GLY A 355 -12.74 -0.54 12.45
C GLY A 355 -13.89 0.20 13.12
N ASP A 356 -15.12 -0.11 12.75
CA ASP A 356 -16.35 0.56 13.16
C ASP A 356 -17.38 -0.48 13.57
N SER A 357 -17.83 -0.43 14.80
CA SER A 357 -18.82 -1.35 15.37
C SER A 357 -20.22 -1.09 14.85
N SER A 358 -20.49 0.09 14.28
CA SER A 358 -21.81 0.49 13.79
C SER A 358 -22.06 0.14 12.32
N LEU A 359 -21.02 0.07 11.48
CA LEU A 359 -21.16 -0.10 10.02
C LEU A 359 -21.99 -1.33 9.63
N LYS A 360 -21.75 -2.46 10.28
CA LYS A 360 -22.52 -3.69 10.08
C LYS A 360 -24.02 -3.46 10.38
N GLN A 361 -24.33 -2.85 11.50
CA GLN A 361 -25.72 -2.59 11.92
C GLN A 361 -26.42 -1.59 10.99
N GLN A 362 -25.70 -0.57 10.53
CA GLN A 362 -26.22 0.42 9.57
C GLN A 362 -26.61 -0.25 8.25
N ILE A 363 -25.78 -1.19 7.75
CA ILE A 363 -26.08 -1.94 6.53
C ILE A 363 -27.30 -2.85 6.74
N ILE A 364 -27.36 -3.57 7.86
CA ILE A 364 -28.51 -4.43 8.22
C ILE A 364 -29.80 -3.62 8.31
N ALA A 365 -29.72 -2.40 8.86
CA ALA A 365 -30.86 -1.46 8.96
C ALA A 365 -31.23 -0.80 7.61
N GLY A 366 -30.57 -1.17 6.49
CA GLY A 366 -30.89 -0.67 5.16
C GLY A 366 -30.43 0.76 4.88
N TRP A 367 -29.44 1.29 5.63
CA TRP A 367 -28.93 2.63 5.38
C TRP A 367 -28.21 2.67 4.03
N ASN A 368 -28.45 3.77 3.28
CA ASN A 368 -27.72 4.02 2.06
C ASN A 368 -26.30 4.55 2.34
N GLN A 369 -25.43 4.51 1.33
CA GLN A 369 -24.03 4.93 1.48
C GLN A 369 -23.87 6.37 1.93
N ILE A 370 -24.78 7.29 1.55
CA ILE A 370 -24.68 8.72 1.91
C ILE A 370 -24.90 8.87 3.41
N LYS A 371 -25.94 8.22 3.96
CA LYS A 371 -26.26 8.26 5.40
C LYS A 371 -25.13 7.62 6.22
N ILE A 372 -24.60 6.48 5.79
CA ILE A 372 -23.47 5.81 6.44
C ILE A 372 -22.23 6.73 6.47
N ARG A 373 -21.84 7.30 5.33
CA ARG A 373 -20.64 8.13 5.23
C ARG A 373 -20.68 9.36 6.14
N ARG A 374 -21.84 9.98 6.31
CA ARG A 374 -22.00 11.13 7.22
C ARG A 374 -21.62 10.81 8.67
N THR A 375 -21.73 9.55 9.10
CA THR A 375 -21.32 9.15 10.45
C THR A 375 -19.81 9.16 10.67
N TRP A 376 -19.02 9.25 9.61
CA TRP A 376 -17.57 9.30 9.67
C TRP A 376 -16.99 10.72 9.68
N ASP A 377 -17.78 11.72 9.21
CA ASP A 377 -17.29 13.07 8.87
C ASP A 377 -16.56 13.72 10.05
N GLU A 378 -17.11 13.70 11.26
CA GLU A 378 -16.50 14.33 12.43
C GLU A 378 -15.12 13.72 12.77
N LYS A 379 -15.04 12.38 12.80
CA LYS A 379 -13.81 11.66 13.11
C LYS A 379 -12.76 11.86 11.98
N LEU A 380 -13.21 11.95 10.72
CA LEU A 380 -12.34 12.23 9.59
C LEU A 380 -11.72 13.63 9.65
N GLU A 381 -12.50 14.65 9.99
CA GLU A 381 -11.99 16.02 10.14
C GLU A 381 -10.98 16.10 11.29
N LYS A 382 -11.25 15.49 12.45
CA LYS A 382 -10.30 15.39 13.55
C LYS A 382 -8.99 14.73 13.09
N PHE A 383 -9.07 13.62 12.37
CA PHE A 383 -7.89 12.95 11.85
C PHE A 383 -7.10 13.81 10.86
N LYS A 384 -7.76 14.56 9.97
CA LYS A 384 -7.08 15.46 9.03
C LYS A 384 -6.24 16.52 9.74
N ILE A 385 -6.73 17.05 10.87
CA ILE A 385 -6.00 18.02 11.70
C ILE A 385 -4.74 17.37 12.31
N ILE A 386 -4.88 16.17 12.89
CA ILE A 386 -3.74 15.41 13.44
C ILE A 386 -2.72 15.10 12.35
N ARG A 387 -3.18 14.53 11.22
CA ARG A 387 -2.35 14.17 10.08
C ARG A 387 -1.47 15.32 9.60
N LYS A 388 -2.02 16.54 9.50
CA LYS A 388 -1.33 17.73 8.98
C LYS A 388 -0.03 18.04 9.71
N LYS A 389 0.10 17.69 10.99
CA LYS A 389 1.32 17.92 11.82
C LYS A 389 2.52 17.09 11.34
N TYR A 390 2.28 15.98 10.66
CA TYR A 390 3.29 14.96 10.34
C TYR A 390 3.63 14.86 8.86
N LEU A 391 2.98 15.65 7.99
CA LEU A 391 3.24 15.63 6.56
C LEU A 391 4.67 16.12 6.25
N ILE A 392 5.29 15.44 5.32
CA ILE A 392 6.61 15.77 4.76
C ILE A 392 6.42 16.33 3.34
N TYR A 393 5.38 15.87 2.66
CA TYR A 393 5.13 16.19 1.24
C TYR A 393 3.85 16.99 1.06
N PRO A 394 3.77 17.81 -0.02
CA PRO A 394 2.57 18.57 -0.38
C PRO A 394 1.42 17.70 -0.89
#